data_d6bd61cbcc382e24231ceca4f336f854
#
_entry.id   d6bd61cbcc382e24231ceca4f336f854
#
_cell.length_a   1.000
_cell.length_b   1.000
_cell.length_c   1.000
_cell.angle_alpha   90.00
_cell.angle_beta   90.00
_cell.angle_gamma   90.00
#
_symmetry.space_group_name_H-M   'P 1'
#
loop_
_entity.id
_entity.type
_entity.pdbx_description
1 polymer ?
#
loop_
_entity_poly.entity_id
_entity_poly.type
_entity_poly.pdbx_seq_one_letter_code
_entity_poly.pdbx_strand_id
1 'polypeptide(L)' 'MDQLRALRYFSKLAETLSFSETADYFRVPSSSVSRRIKDLE' A
#
# COMPACT_ATOMS: atom_id res chain seq x y z
N MET A 1 -0.19 -1.90 14.99
CA MET A 1 0.39 -0.81 14.91
C MET A 1 0.27 -0.12 13.66
N ASP A 2 0.45 -0.68 12.56
CA ASP A 2 0.39 0.03 11.31
C ASP A 2 -0.88 -0.20 10.53
N GLN A 3 -1.98 -0.41 11.24
CA GLN A 3 -3.25 -0.59 10.57
C GLN A 3 -3.64 0.65 9.79
N LEU A 4 -3.34 1.81 10.36
CA LEU A 4 -3.65 3.06 9.71
C LEU A 4 -2.83 3.22 8.43
N ARG A 5 -1.58 2.82 8.49
CA ARG A 5 -0.71 2.90 7.32
C ARG A 5 -1.13 1.91 6.25
N ALA A 6 -1.50 0.71 6.67
CA ALA A 6 -1.98 -0.31 5.74
C ALA A 6 -3.25 0.17 5.06
N LEU A 7 -4.10 0.83 5.80
CA LEU A 7 -5.35 1.35 5.27
C LEU A 7 -5.09 2.43 4.22
N ARG A 8 -4.07 3.26 4.47
CA ARG A 8 -3.69 4.29 3.50
C ARG A 8 -3.18 3.67 2.21
N TYR A 9 -2.37 2.63 2.34
CA TYR A 9 -1.86 1.92 1.18
C TYR A 9 -3.01 1.31 0.39
N PHE A 10 -3.92 0.69 1.09
CA PHE A 10 -5.06 0.05 0.45
C PHE A 10 -5.93 1.07 -0.27
N SER A 11 -6.17 2.20 0.38
CA SER A 11 -6.98 3.26 -0.19
C SER A 11 -6.34 3.81 -1.46
N LYS A 12 -5.03 4.03 -1.41
CA LYS A 12 -4.32 4.55 -2.57
C LYS A 12 -4.26 3.51 -3.69
N LEU A 13 -4.10 2.26 -3.30
CA LEU A 13 -4.06 1.18 -4.29
C LEU A 13 -5.39 1.10 -5.04
N ALA A 14 -6.49 1.25 -4.32
CA ALA A 14 -7.80 1.23 -4.94
C ALA A 14 -7.96 2.39 -5.91
N GLU A 15 -7.29 3.49 -5.62
CA GLU A 15 -7.36 4.67 -6.45
C GLU A 15 -6.52 4.52 -7.71
N THR A 16 -5.29 4.02 -7.56
CA THR A 16 -4.37 3.88 -8.68
C THR A 16 -4.54 2.58 -9.43
N LEU A 17 -5.04 1.55 -8.75
CA LEU A 17 -5.17 0.20 -9.30
C LEU A 17 -3.81 -0.35 -9.73
N SER A 18 -2.75 0.07 -9.04
CA SER A 18 -1.40 -0.36 -9.37
C SER A 18 -0.52 -0.31 -8.14
N PHE A 19 0.09 -1.45 -7.81
CA PHE A 19 1.04 -1.52 -6.69
C PHE A 19 2.22 -0.61 -6.96
N SER A 20 2.66 -0.59 -8.21
CA SER A 20 3.82 0.20 -8.60
C SER A 20 3.58 1.68 -8.37
N GLU A 21 2.45 2.17 -8.81
CA GLU A 21 2.11 3.58 -8.64
C GLU A 21 1.87 3.93 -7.19
N THR A 22 1.24 3.02 -6.46
CA THR A 22 1.00 3.24 -5.04
C THR A 22 2.31 3.33 -4.29
N ALA A 23 3.23 2.43 -4.58
CA ALA A 23 4.54 2.43 -3.94
C ALA A 23 5.29 3.72 -4.26
N ASP A 24 5.20 4.14 -5.49
CA ASP A 24 5.87 5.36 -5.93
C ASP A 24 5.31 6.58 -5.20
N TYR A 25 4.01 6.60 -5.01
CA TYR A 25 3.34 7.69 -4.31
C TYR A 25 3.88 7.82 -2.88
N PHE A 26 4.09 6.69 -2.21
CA PHE A 26 4.59 6.68 -0.84
C PHE A 26 6.11 6.60 -0.77
N ARG A 27 6.76 6.48 -1.91
CA ARG A 27 8.22 6.39 -2.01
C ARG A 27 8.76 5.20 -1.24
N VAL A 28 8.12 4.06 -1.44
CA VAL A 28 8.54 2.80 -0.84
C VAL A 28 8.57 1.75 -1.92
N PRO A 29 9.30 0.64 -1.69
CA PRO A 29 9.29 -0.46 -2.65
C PRO A 29 7.88 -1.06 -2.75
N SER A 30 7.53 -1.56 -3.92
CA SER A 30 6.22 -2.15 -4.11
C SER A 30 6.01 -3.35 -3.19
N SER A 31 7.08 -4.02 -2.82
CA SER A 31 6.99 -5.15 -1.90
C SER A 31 6.47 -4.70 -0.53
N SER A 32 6.77 -3.48 -0.13
CA SER A 32 6.29 -2.94 1.13
C SER A 32 4.78 -2.77 1.09
N VAL A 33 4.27 -2.26 -0.03
CA VAL A 33 2.82 -2.07 -0.19
C VAL A 33 2.13 -3.43 -0.15
N SER A 34 2.66 -4.38 -0.90
CA SER A 34 2.10 -5.72 -0.97
C SER A 34 2.06 -6.37 0.41
N ARG A 35 3.14 -6.21 1.16
CA ARG A 35 3.24 -6.79 2.49
C ARG A 35 2.21 -6.19 3.44
N ARG A 36 2.05 -4.87 3.39
CA ARG A 36 1.09 -4.19 4.25
C ARG A 36 -0.33 -4.62 3.94
N ILE A 37 -0.65 -4.73 2.66
CA ILE A 37 -1.97 -5.16 2.23
C ILE A 37 -2.24 -6.58 2.72
N LYS A 38 -1.24 -7.44 2.63
CA LYS A 38 -1.37 -8.80 3.07
C LYS A 38 -1.59 -8.88 4.58
N ASP A 39 -0.90 -8.04 5.33
CA ASP A 39 -1.04 -8.01 6.78
C ASP A 39 -2.42 -7.57 7.20
N LEU A 40 -3.08 -6.80 6.34
CA LEU A 40 -4.40 -6.30 6.64
C LEU A 40 -5.45 -7.41 6.65
N GLU A 41 -5.19 -8.47 5.89
CA GLU A 41 -6.08 -9.59 5.87
C GLU A 41 -5.92 -10.39 7.15
#